data_40d0abca0279a0e50e27e9e2c94b8780
#
_entry.id   40d0abca0279a0e50e27e9e2c94b8780
#
_cell.length_a   1.000
_cell.length_b   1.000
_cell.length_c   1.000
_cell.angle_alpha   90.00
_cell.angle_beta   90.00
_cell.angle_gamma   90.00
#
_symmetry.space_group_name_H-M   'P 1'
#
loop_
_entity.id
_entity.type
_entity.pdbx_description
1 polymer ?
#
loop_
_entity_poly.entity_id
_entity_poly.type
_entity_poly.pdbx_seq_one_letter_code
_entity_poly.pdbx_strand_id
1 'polypeptide(L)'
;MTRARIALLAGALTLAAAVIAPAALGCPKGYSYAGLYSDSKASGIAATITMLDEPAALRGTSHVAGWVGVGGPGLGPNGEDEWLQVGLATFGDSSEGRLYYELARPGEAPRYVELASGIRPGRKLRVAVLELPFARDSWIVVSPAGIAGPFYLPRSHQAWEPIATAERYAESTRCNRYAYRFGRLQLAQPDGSWRAMRRASTLQDPGWRLRRHGASAFSATAA
;
A
#
# COMPACT_ATOMS: atom_id res chain seq x y z
N MET A 1 -0.34 85.45 -26.85
CA MET A 1 -1.16 84.45 -26.19
C MET A 1 -0.96 83.08 -26.84
N THR A 2 -0.01 82.30 -26.29
CA THR A 2 0.50 81.03 -26.88
C THR A 2 -0.03 79.91 -26.00
N ARG A 3 -0.88 79.01 -26.53
CA ARG A 3 -1.44 77.87 -25.82
C ARG A 3 -0.47 76.68 -25.99
N ALA A 4 0.15 76.19 -24.89
CA ALA A 4 0.94 74.99 -24.82
C ALA A 4 -0.01 73.79 -24.80
N ARG A 5 0.25 72.78 -25.70
CA ARG A 5 -0.44 71.50 -25.72
C ARG A 5 0.43 70.51 -24.98
N ILE A 6 -0.08 69.95 -23.86
CA ILE A 6 0.56 68.85 -23.11
C ILE A 6 0.09 67.55 -23.74
N ALA A 7 1.02 66.79 -24.28
CA ALA A 7 0.80 65.41 -24.76
C ALA A 7 1.01 64.43 -23.60
N LEU A 8 -0.06 63.74 -23.19
CA LEU A 8 0.01 62.59 -22.24
C LEU A 8 0.42 61.32 -23.00
N LEU A 9 1.61 60.83 -22.71
CA LEU A 9 2.04 59.49 -23.12
C LEU A 9 1.50 58.46 -22.09
N ALA A 10 0.51 57.67 -22.51
CA ALA A 10 0.05 56.52 -21.74
C ALA A 10 0.98 55.30 -22.03
N GLY A 11 1.85 55.02 -21.09
CA GLY A 11 2.68 53.79 -21.16
C GLY A 11 1.85 52.58 -20.72
N ALA A 12 1.59 51.67 -21.62
CA ALA A 12 0.96 50.38 -21.29
C ALA A 12 2.00 49.45 -20.67
N LEU A 13 1.92 49.18 -19.36
CA LEU A 13 2.67 48.16 -18.66
C LEU A 13 2.01 46.80 -18.96
N THR A 14 2.59 46.02 -19.85
CA THR A 14 2.23 44.59 -20.02
C THR A 14 2.83 43.76 -18.90
N LEU A 15 2.04 43.38 -17.90
CA LEU A 15 2.39 42.40 -16.88
C LEU A 15 2.43 41.03 -17.56
N ALA A 16 3.63 40.51 -17.82
CA ALA A 16 3.81 39.10 -18.20
C ALA A 16 3.60 38.24 -16.95
N ALA A 17 2.43 37.61 -16.84
CA ALA A 17 2.17 36.60 -15.83
C ALA A 17 3.02 35.36 -16.19
N ALA A 18 4.13 35.17 -15.45
CA ALA A 18 4.88 33.94 -15.51
C ALA A 18 4.00 32.82 -14.94
N VAL A 19 3.49 31.96 -15.81
CA VAL A 19 2.85 30.71 -15.42
C VAL A 19 3.95 29.82 -14.83
N ILE A 20 4.07 29.78 -13.51
CA ILE A 20 4.90 28.83 -12.81
C ILE A 20 4.21 27.48 -12.99
N ALA A 21 4.66 26.70 -13.97
CA ALA A 21 4.26 25.32 -14.09
C ALA A 21 4.66 24.61 -12.77
N PRO A 22 3.74 23.89 -12.12
CA PRO A 22 4.13 23.12 -10.93
C PRO A 22 5.24 22.16 -11.34
N ALA A 23 6.39 22.27 -10.68
CA ALA A 23 7.47 21.33 -10.85
C ALA A 23 6.87 19.93 -10.64
N ALA A 24 7.02 19.04 -11.62
CA ALA A 24 6.63 17.66 -11.47
C ALA A 24 7.42 17.11 -10.29
N LEU A 25 6.75 16.98 -9.14
CA LEU A 25 7.35 16.41 -7.94
C LEU A 25 7.72 14.98 -8.30
N GLY A 26 9.02 14.72 -8.47
CA GLY A 26 9.53 13.38 -8.68
C GLY A 26 9.07 12.48 -7.53
N CYS A 27 8.98 11.19 -7.79
CA CYS A 27 8.58 10.26 -6.73
C CYS A 27 9.64 10.22 -5.64
N PRO A 28 9.24 10.23 -4.37
CA PRO A 28 10.19 10.10 -3.27
C PRO A 28 10.93 8.76 -3.37
N LYS A 29 12.22 8.78 -3.04
CA LYS A 29 13.02 7.55 -2.85
C LYS A 29 12.53 6.81 -1.62
N GLY A 30 12.73 5.48 -1.60
CA GLY A 30 12.34 4.63 -0.51
C GLY A 30 10.91 4.11 -0.63
N TYR A 31 10.37 3.71 0.50
CA TYR A 31 9.01 3.21 0.61
C TYR A 31 7.97 4.32 0.58
N SER A 32 6.82 4.04 -0.01
CA SER A 32 5.62 4.86 0.11
C SER A 32 4.37 4.00 -0.04
N TYR A 33 3.28 4.43 0.60
CA TYR A 33 2.09 3.63 0.81
C TYR A 33 0.80 4.37 0.51
N ALA A 34 -0.23 3.62 0.09
CA ALA A 34 -1.60 4.12 0.06
C ALA A 34 -2.59 3.00 0.37
N GLY A 35 -3.34 3.15 1.45
CA GLY A 35 -4.21 2.08 1.94
C GLY A 35 -5.15 2.50 3.05
N LEU A 36 -5.72 1.49 3.67
CA LEU A 36 -6.62 1.61 4.81
C LEU A 36 -6.11 0.72 5.94
N TYR A 37 -6.04 1.26 7.14
CA TYR A 37 -5.85 0.46 8.34
C TYR A 37 -7.10 0.50 9.23
N SER A 38 -7.34 -0.59 9.93
CA SER A 38 -8.49 -0.72 10.82
C SER A 38 -8.38 0.24 12.00
N ASP A 39 -9.49 0.88 12.39
CA ASP A 39 -9.54 1.68 13.62
C ASP A 39 -9.68 0.80 14.89
N SER A 40 -9.56 -0.52 14.73
CA SER A 40 -9.64 -1.48 15.83
C SER A 40 -8.71 -2.66 15.61
N LYS A 41 -8.17 -3.18 16.70
CA LYS A 41 -7.41 -4.43 16.70
C LYS A 41 -8.28 -5.60 16.28
N ALA A 42 -7.68 -6.60 15.65
CA ALA A 42 -8.38 -7.79 15.19
C ALA A 42 -7.41 -8.99 15.06
N SER A 43 -7.97 -10.19 15.04
CA SER A 43 -7.23 -11.44 14.88
C SER A 43 -6.89 -11.76 13.40
N GLY A 44 -6.97 -10.77 12.52
CA GLY A 44 -6.56 -10.92 11.13
C GLY A 44 -7.33 -10.05 10.15
N ILE A 45 -6.91 -10.14 8.90
CA ILE A 45 -7.48 -9.39 7.78
C ILE A 45 -7.52 -10.25 6.53
N ALA A 46 -8.57 -10.06 5.72
CA ALA A 46 -8.68 -10.67 4.41
C ALA A 46 -9.14 -9.65 3.36
N ALA A 47 -8.63 -9.78 2.14
CA ALA A 47 -9.06 -8.98 1.00
C ALA A 47 -9.07 -9.80 -0.30
N THR A 48 -9.84 -9.34 -1.27
CA THR A 48 -9.63 -9.70 -2.68
C THR A 48 -8.76 -8.62 -3.30
N ILE A 49 -7.54 -8.98 -3.69
CA ILE A 49 -6.58 -8.07 -4.34
C ILE A 49 -6.60 -8.30 -5.84
N THR A 50 -6.58 -7.21 -6.60
CA THR A 50 -6.50 -7.23 -8.06
C THR A 50 -5.48 -6.19 -8.49
N MET A 51 -4.48 -6.58 -9.24
CA MET A 51 -3.61 -5.70 -10.00
C MET A 51 -4.42 -5.22 -11.21
N LEU A 52 -4.65 -3.91 -11.35
CA LEU A 52 -5.55 -3.38 -12.39
C LEU A 52 -4.86 -3.18 -13.73
N ASP A 53 -3.60 -2.74 -13.71
CA ASP A 53 -2.80 -2.44 -14.89
C ASP A 53 -1.49 -3.22 -14.83
N GLU A 54 -0.80 -3.32 -15.96
CA GLU A 54 0.56 -3.81 -16.00
C GLU A 54 1.46 -2.87 -15.20
N PRO A 55 2.10 -3.38 -14.15
CA PRO A 55 3.00 -2.57 -13.35
C PRO A 55 4.24 -2.23 -14.19
N ALA A 56 4.69 -1.00 -14.07
CA ALA A 56 5.96 -0.56 -14.60
C ALA A 56 6.89 -0.24 -13.42
N ALA A 57 7.39 -1.27 -12.77
CA ALA A 57 8.45 -1.15 -11.80
C ALA A 57 9.76 -0.83 -12.52
N LEU A 58 10.57 0.03 -11.95
CA LEU A 58 11.87 0.38 -12.52
C LEU A 58 12.87 -0.74 -12.25
N ARG A 59 13.90 -0.80 -13.09
CA ARG A 59 15.00 -1.77 -12.93
C ARG A 59 15.67 -1.67 -11.56
N GLY A 60 16.37 -2.71 -11.17
CA GLY A 60 17.05 -2.81 -9.88
C GLY A 60 16.19 -3.45 -8.81
N THR A 61 16.34 -3.03 -7.56
CA THR A 61 15.55 -3.52 -6.41
C THR A 61 14.19 -2.85 -6.28
N SER A 62 13.85 -1.92 -7.19
CA SER A 62 12.54 -1.27 -7.20
C SER A 62 11.41 -2.28 -7.34
N HIS A 63 10.35 -2.11 -6.54
CA HIS A 63 9.18 -2.97 -6.60
C HIS A 63 7.90 -2.20 -6.29
N VAL A 64 6.79 -2.84 -6.61
CA VAL A 64 5.44 -2.43 -6.26
C VAL A 64 4.69 -3.61 -5.70
N ALA A 65 3.86 -3.38 -4.71
CA ALA A 65 3.08 -4.44 -4.08
C ALA A 65 1.68 -3.95 -3.68
N GLY A 66 0.74 -4.90 -3.57
CA GLY A 66 -0.55 -4.70 -2.93
C GLY A 66 -0.77 -5.86 -1.97
N TRP A 67 -0.95 -5.57 -0.68
CA TRP A 67 -0.98 -6.61 0.36
C TRP A 67 -1.95 -6.28 1.50
N VAL A 68 -2.26 -7.30 2.29
CA VAL A 68 -2.92 -7.20 3.58
C VAL A 68 -2.03 -7.80 4.65
N GLY A 69 -2.04 -7.23 5.85
CA GLY A 69 -1.16 -7.69 6.92
C GLY A 69 -1.51 -7.17 8.30
N VAL A 70 -0.71 -7.60 9.25
CA VAL A 70 -0.73 -7.22 10.66
C VAL A 70 0.68 -6.94 11.14
N GLY A 71 0.83 -6.13 12.17
CA GLY A 71 2.13 -5.70 12.68
C GLY A 71 2.78 -4.62 11.83
N GLY A 72 4.07 -4.41 12.01
CA GLY A 72 4.85 -3.41 11.31
C GLY A 72 6.21 -3.15 11.97
N PRO A 73 7.00 -2.23 11.40
CA PRO A 73 8.25 -1.79 12.00
C PRO A 73 8.03 -1.22 13.39
N GLY A 74 8.79 -1.70 14.35
CA GLY A 74 8.72 -1.25 15.75
C GLY A 74 7.47 -1.71 16.51
N LEU A 75 6.61 -2.57 15.96
CA LEU A 75 5.37 -3.03 16.60
C LEU A 75 5.49 -4.36 17.31
N GLY A 76 6.66 -4.98 17.30
CA GLY A 76 6.95 -6.19 18.05
C GLY A 76 7.30 -5.94 19.52
N PRO A 77 7.57 -7.01 20.28
CA PRO A 77 8.05 -6.92 21.65
C PRO A 77 9.31 -6.04 21.74
N ASN A 78 9.33 -5.12 22.71
CA ASN A 78 10.46 -4.18 22.95
C ASN A 78 10.74 -3.18 21.79
N GLY A 79 9.79 -2.96 20.86
CA GLY A 79 9.96 -2.05 19.72
C GLY A 79 10.74 -2.65 18.57
N GLU A 80 10.84 -3.97 18.50
CA GLU A 80 11.43 -4.68 17.37
C GLU A 80 10.46 -4.77 16.21
N ASP A 81 10.98 -5.05 15.02
CA ASP A 81 10.19 -5.24 13.82
C ASP A 81 9.46 -6.59 13.87
N GLU A 82 8.14 -6.55 13.74
CA GLU A 82 7.33 -7.77 13.72
C GLU A 82 6.10 -7.58 12.84
N TRP A 83 5.98 -8.37 11.76
CA TRP A 83 4.79 -8.35 10.89
C TRP A 83 4.59 -9.65 10.14
N LEU A 84 3.38 -9.84 9.67
CA LEU A 84 3.02 -10.85 8.69
C LEU A 84 2.10 -10.23 7.65
N GLN A 85 2.47 -10.34 6.37
CA GLN A 85 1.69 -9.82 5.26
C GLN A 85 1.61 -10.83 4.12
N VAL A 86 0.55 -10.71 3.29
CA VAL A 86 0.33 -11.51 2.09
C VAL A 86 -0.24 -10.66 0.97
N GLY A 87 0.27 -10.81 -0.24
CA GLY A 87 -0.18 -9.99 -1.35
C GLY A 87 0.44 -10.34 -2.69
N LEU A 88 0.37 -9.38 -3.58
CA LEU A 88 0.96 -9.40 -4.92
C LEU A 88 2.11 -8.40 -4.97
N ALA A 89 3.26 -8.82 -5.45
CA ALA A 89 4.41 -7.95 -5.72
C ALA A 89 4.86 -8.07 -7.18
N THR A 90 5.44 -7.01 -7.70
CA THR A 90 6.12 -6.99 -9.01
C THR A 90 7.44 -6.27 -8.84
N PHE A 91 8.50 -6.89 -9.34
CA PHE A 91 9.87 -6.38 -9.28
C PHE A 91 10.30 -5.80 -10.63
N GLY A 92 11.32 -4.95 -10.65
CA GLY A 92 11.71 -4.08 -11.73
C GLY A 92 12.05 -4.69 -13.10
N ASP A 93 12.06 -6.00 -13.21
CA ASP A 93 12.34 -6.73 -14.44
C ASP A 93 11.14 -7.52 -15.00
N SER A 94 9.98 -7.42 -14.34
CA SER A 94 8.79 -8.20 -14.67
C SER A 94 7.55 -7.31 -14.81
N SER A 95 6.66 -7.67 -15.73
CA SER A 95 5.28 -7.14 -15.83
C SER A 95 4.26 -8.04 -15.11
N GLU A 96 4.69 -9.21 -14.62
CA GLU A 96 3.82 -10.17 -13.96
C GLU A 96 3.89 -10.04 -12.44
N GLY A 97 2.77 -10.23 -11.79
CA GLY A 97 2.69 -10.28 -10.34
C GLY A 97 3.17 -11.62 -9.79
N ARG A 98 3.72 -11.56 -8.58
CA ARG A 98 4.08 -12.70 -7.75
C ARG A 98 3.21 -12.70 -6.50
N LEU A 99 2.52 -13.79 -6.23
CA LEU A 99 1.84 -13.99 -4.96
C LEU A 99 2.88 -14.34 -3.92
N TYR A 100 2.91 -13.63 -2.80
CA TYR A 100 3.92 -13.82 -1.76
C TYR A 100 3.34 -13.65 -0.36
N TYR A 101 4.07 -14.09 0.63
CA TYR A 101 3.98 -13.56 1.98
C TYR A 101 5.34 -13.06 2.44
N GLU A 102 5.32 -12.14 3.40
CA GLU A 102 6.51 -11.67 4.09
C GLU A 102 6.30 -11.75 5.59
N LEU A 103 7.31 -12.22 6.28
CA LEU A 103 7.33 -12.42 7.71
C LEU A 103 8.56 -11.73 8.30
N ALA A 104 8.36 -10.82 9.24
CA ALA A 104 9.40 -10.32 10.14
C ALA A 104 9.16 -10.81 11.55
N ARG A 105 10.22 -11.22 12.22
CA ARG A 105 10.24 -11.63 13.62
C ARG A 105 11.27 -10.81 14.39
N PRO A 106 11.04 -10.59 15.68
CA PRO A 106 12.03 -9.92 16.51
C PRO A 106 13.43 -10.53 16.37
N GLY A 107 14.42 -9.69 16.07
CA GLY A 107 15.81 -10.10 15.92
C GLY A 107 16.17 -10.85 14.63
N GLU A 108 15.21 -11.05 13.71
CA GLU A 108 15.43 -11.70 12.41
C GLU A 108 15.27 -10.71 11.27
N ALA A 109 15.99 -10.91 10.16
CA ALA A 109 15.74 -10.17 8.93
C ALA A 109 14.39 -10.59 8.32
N PRO A 110 13.60 -9.65 7.73
CA PRO A 110 12.36 -9.97 7.05
C PRO A 110 12.55 -11.05 5.97
N ARG A 111 11.65 -12.01 5.95
CA ARG A 111 11.69 -13.15 5.03
C ARG A 111 10.57 -13.03 4.00
N TYR A 112 10.93 -12.73 2.76
CA TYR A 112 10.05 -12.81 1.60
C TYR A 112 9.95 -14.25 1.10
N VAL A 113 8.73 -14.75 0.84
CA VAL A 113 8.48 -16.08 0.31
C VAL A 113 7.48 -16.01 -0.84
N GLU A 114 7.93 -16.34 -2.05
CA GLU A 114 7.06 -16.44 -3.22
C GLU A 114 6.21 -17.72 -3.12
N LEU A 115 4.90 -17.58 -3.33
CA LEU A 115 3.93 -18.68 -3.32
C LEU A 115 3.51 -19.07 -4.74
N ALA A 116 3.47 -18.12 -5.67
CA ALA A 116 3.18 -18.36 -7.08
C ALA A 116 3.63 -17.15 -7.92
N SER A 117 3.97 -17.38 -9.17
CA SER A 117 4.33 -16.37 -10.18
C SER A 117 3.36 -16.33 -11.35
N GLY A 118 3.61 -15.47 -12.34
CA GLY A 118 2.82 -15.38 -13.56
C GLY A 118 1.41 -14.82 -13.33
N ILE A 119 1.22 -13.98 -12.32
CA ILE A 119 -0.09 -13.39 -12.02
C ILE A 119 -0.31 -12.19 -12.95
N ARG A 120 -1.24 -12.34 -13.89
CA ARG A 120 -1.59 -11.28 -14.86
C ARG A 120 -2.52 -10.23 -14.26
N PRO A 121 -2.50 -8.99 -14.77
CA PRO A 121 -3.48 -7.96 -14.44
C PRO A 121 -4.92 -8.46 -14.61
N GLY A 122 -5.81 -7.94 -13.77
CA GLY A 122 -7.23 -8.33 -13.73
C GLY A 122 -7.55 -9.58 -12.93
N ARG A 123 -6.55 -10.44 -12.61
CA ARG A 123 -6.79 -11.64 -11.79
C ARG A 123 -7.11 -11.24 -10.35
N LYS A 124 -8.22 -11.75 -9.84
CA LYS A 124 -8.68 -11.52 -8.47
C LYS A 124 -8.15 -12.63 -7.57
N LEU A 125 -7.39 -12.28 -6.54
CA LEU A 125 -6.86 -13.23 -5.57
C LEU A 125 -7.42 -12.92 -4.19
N ARG A 126 -8.04 -13.91 -3.54
CA ARG A 126 -8.46 -13.81 -2.14
C ARG A 126 -7.30 -14.24 -1.26
N VAL A 127 -6.88 -13.37 -0.37
CA VAL A 127 -5.79 -13.62 0.58
C VAL A 127 -6.19 -13.22 1.99
N ALA A 128 -5.57 -13.82 2.99
CA ALA A 128 -5.78 -13.47 4.39
C ALA A 128 -4.53 -13.74 5.24
N VAL A 129 -4.40 -12.94 6.29
CA VAL A 129 -3.56 -13.23 7.46
C VAL A 129 -4.52 -13.45 8.63
N LEU A 130 -4.35 -14.53 9.38
CA LEU A 130 -5.28 -14.95 10.43
C LEU A 130 -4.52 -15.53 11.62
N GLU A 131 -4.81 -15.05 12.81
CA GLU A 131 -4.43 -15.70 14.06
C GLU A 131 -5.32 -16.93 14.29
N LEU A 132 -4.71 -18.04 14.68
CA LEU A 132 -5.45 -19.28 14.97
C LEU A 132 -6.27 -19.11 16.25
N PRO A 133 -7.59 -19.37 16.25
CA PRO A 133 -8.46 -19.13 17.42
C PRO A 133 -8.06 -19.89 18.66
N PHE A 134 -7.38 -21.05 18.50
CA PHE A 134 -7.00 -21.93 19.61
C PHE A 134 -5.50 -21.89 19.95
N ALA A 135 -4.71 -21.06 19.25
CA ALA A 135 -3.27 -20.95 19.44
C ALA A 135 -2.86 -19.48 19.39
N ARG A 136 -2.89 -18.83 20.56
CA ARG A 136 -2.49 -17.42 20.71
C ARG A 136 -1.13 -17.19 20.10
N ASP A 137 -0.94 -16.00 19.50
CA ASP A 137 0.29 -15.58 18.86
C ASP A 137 0.72 -16.48 17.69
N SER A 138 -0.14 -17.39 17.24
CA SER A 138 0.12 -18.30 16.10
C SER A 138 -0.71 -17.90 14.90
N TRP A 139 -0.03 -17.49 13.85
CA TRP A 139 -0.62 -16.90 12.66
C TRP A 139 -0.45 -17.78 11.44
N ILE A 140 -1.39 -17.69 10.53
CA ILE A 140 -1.33 -18.34 9.22
C ILE A 140 -1.58 -17.34 8.11
N VAL A 141 -1.01 -17.63 6.95
CA VAL A 141 -1.36 -17.02 5.67
C VAL A 141 -2.27 -17.96 4.91
N VAL A 142 -3.36 -17.43 4.38
CA VAL A 142 -4.29 -18.16 3.49
C VAL A 142 -4.27 -17.50 2.13
N SER A 143 -4.08 -18.29 1.09
CA SER A 143 -4.00 -17.81 -0.29
C SER A 143 -4.54 -18.85 -1.28
N PRO A 144 -4.72 -18.53 -2.57
CA PRO A 144 -5.06 -19.51 -3.59
C PRO A 144 -3.99 -20.60 -3.80
N ALA A 145 -2.75 -20.36 -3.36
CA ALA A 145 -1.68 -21.35 -3.41
C ALA A 145 -1.68 -22.31 -2.19
N GLY A 146 -2.57 -22.08 -1.22
CA GLY A 146 -2.70 -22.89 -0.01
C GLY A 146 -2.50 -22.07 1.27
N ILE A 147 -2.17 -22.78 2.34
CA ILE A 147 -1.95 -22.23 3.68
C ILE A 147 -0.46 -22.32 3.99
N ALA A 148 0.10 -21.22 4.54
CA ALA A 148 1.46 -21.19 5.08
C ALA A 148 1.41 -20.89 6.59
N GLY A 149 2.34 -21.45 7.35
CA GLY A 149 2.42 -21.35 8.81
C GLY A 149 2.11 -22.68 9.50
N PRO A 150 1.81 -22.71 10.80
CA PRO A 150 1.68 -21.52 11.65
C PRO A 150 3.02 -20.82 11.91
N PHE A 151 2.94 -19.50 12.07
CA PHE A 151 4.05 -18.63 12.45
C PHE A 151 3.79 -18.10 13.86
N TYR A 152 4.73 -18.32 14.77
CA TYR A 152 4.65 -17.76 16.11
C TYR A 152 5.19 -16.33 16.10
N LEU A 153 4.35 -15.36 16.52
CA LEU A 153 4.66 -13.94 16.64
C LEU A 153 4.36 -13.53 18.11
N PRO A 154 5.37 -13.42 18.96
CA PRO A 154 5.17 -13.28 20.39
C PRO A 154 4.45 -11.97 20.78
N ARG A 155 3.47 -12.04 21.69
CA ARG A 155 2.65 -10.91 22.15
C ARG A 155 1.76 -10.25 21.09
N SER A 156 1.55 -10.91 19.97
CA SER A 156 0.76 -10.39 18.85
C SER A 156 -0.75 -10.56 19.02
N HIS A 157 -1.18 -11.38 19.97
CA HIS A 157 -2.60 -11.61 20.21
C HIS A 157 -3.36 -10.31 20.50
N GLN A 158 -4.27 -9.94 19.62
CA GLN A 158 -5.03 -8.68 19.67
C GLN A 158 -4.16 -7.43 19.89
N ALA A 159 -2.93 -7.44 19.40
CA ALA A 159 -2.01 -6.32 19.55
C ALA A 159 -2.16 -5.28 18.44
N TRP A 160 -2.51 -5.71 17.22
CA TRP A 160 -2.37 -4.90 16.02
C TRP A 160 -3.69 -4.52 15.34
N GLU A 161 -3.65 -3.37 14.70
CA GLU A 161 -4.66 -2.86 13.78
C GLU A 161 -4.31 -3.34 12.36
N PRO A 162 -5.11 -4.27 11.77
CA PRO A 162 -4.80 -4.79 10.45
C PRO A 162 -4.84 -3.73 9.35
N ILE A 163 -3.99 -3.90 8.34
CA ILE A 163 -3.82 -2.98 7.23
C ILE A 163 -4.04 -3.66 5.88
N ALA A 164 -4.60 -2.92 4.92
CA ALA A 164 -4.63 -3.24 3.49
C ALA A 164 -4.03 -2.07 2.74
N THR A 165 -2.95 -2.26 2.01
CA THR A 165 -2.24 -1.16 1.37
C THR A 165 -1.58 -1.56 0.05
N ALA A 166 -1.46 -0.59 -0.84
CA ALA A 166 -0.50 -0.64 -1.92
C ALA A 166 0.80 0.01 -1.48
N GLU A 167 1.90 -0.52 -1.95
CA GLU A 167 3.26 -0.17 -1.58
C GLU A 167 4.11 0.04 -2.82
N ARG A 168 5.05 0.93 -2.72
CA ARG A 168 6.11 1.12 -3.69
C ARG A 168 7.44 1.29 -2.97
N TYR A 169 8.47 0.65 -3.49
CA TYR A 169 9.87 0.99 -3.20
C TYR A 169 10.55 1.51 -4.46
N ALA A 170 11.21 2.65 -4.36
CA ALA A 170 11.93 3.27 -5.48
C ALA A 170 13.34 3.71 -5.05
N GLU A 171 14.35 3.27 -5.81
CA GLU A 171 15.75 3.69 -5.60
C GLU A 171 16.05 5.06 -6.19
N SER A 172 15.19 5.56 -7.08
CA SER A 172 15.38 6.82 -7.80
C SER A 172 14.14 7.69 -7.72
N THR A 173 14.24 8.93 -8.21
CA THR A 173 13.10 9.85 -8.33
C THR A 173 12.16 9.54 -9.49
N ARG A 174 12.43 8.50 -10.29
CA ARG A 174 11.50 8.00 -11.30
C ARG A 174 10.37 7.25 -10.63
N CYS A 175 9.16 7.46 -11.13
CA CYS A 175 7.97 6.84 -10.55
C CYS A 175 7.71 5.46 -11.12
N ASN A 176 7.59 4.46 -10.26
CA ASN A 176 6.92 3.21 -10.60
C ASN A 176 5.45 3.52 -10.85
N ARG A 177 4.88 2.92 -11.88
CA ARG A 177 3.46 3.08 -12.22
C ARG A 177 2.74 1.77 -11.99
N TYR A 178 1.63 1.82 -11.27
CA TYR A 178 0.82 0.65 -10.97
C TYR A 178 -0.52 1.06 -10.35
N ALA A 179 -1.48 0.14 -10.38
CA ALA A 179 -2.76 0.31 -9.74
C ALA A 179 -3.23 -1.00 -9.11
N TYR A 180 -3.68 -0.94 -7.86
CA TYR A 180 -4.27 -2.06 -7.14
C TYR A 180 -5.70 -1.74 -6.71
N ARG A 181 -6.55 -2.76 -6.75
CA ARG A 181 -7.89 -2.72 -6.17
C ARG A 181 -7.98 -3.74 -5.05
N PHE A 182 -8.49 -3.28 -3.92
CA PHE A 182 -8.81 -4.10 -2.76
C PHE A 182 -10.34 -4.15 -2.61
N GLY A 183 -10.88 -5.34 -2.54
CA GLY A 183 -12.30 -5.55 -2.35
C GLY A 183 -12.59 -6.57 -1.25
N ARG A 184 -13.81 -6.53 -0.70
CA ARG A 184 -14.23 -7.46 0.34
C ARG A 184 -13.27 -7.48 1.53
N LEU A 185 -12.86 -6.30 2.00
CA LEU A 185 -12.05 -6.16 3.21
C LEU A 185 -12.83 -6.67 4.40
N GLN A 186 -12.27 -7.63 5.12
CA GLN A 186 -12.86 -8.25 6.29
C GLN A 186 -11.82 -8.39 7.40
N LEU A 187 -12.27 -8.25 8.64
CA LEU A 187 -11.49 -8.45 9.85
C LEU A 187 -11.91 -9.77 10.52
N ALA A 188 -10.93 -10.58 10.91
CA ALA A 188 -11.17 -11.75 11.74
C ALA A 188 -11.42 -11.32 13.18
N GLN A 189 -12.40 -11.96 13.83
CA GLN A 189 -12.68 -11.79 15.23
C GLN A 189 -11.98 -12.88 16.06
N PRO A 190 -11.81 -12.70 17.38
CA PRO A 190 -11.19 -13.72 18.25
C PRO A 190 -11.90 -15.07 18.24
N ASP A 191 -13.20 -15.10 17.94
CA ASP A 191 -14.02 -16.31 17.81
C ASP A 191 -13.88 -17.01 16.43
N GLY A 192 -13.01 -16.49 15.56
CA GLY A 192 -12.81 -16.99 14.20
C GLY A 192 -13.82 -16.50 13.17
N SER A 193 -14.84 -15.75 13.56
CA SER A 193 -15.79 -15.15 12.63
C SER A 193 -15.19 -13.99 11.85
N TRP A 194 -15.79 -13.64 10.70
CA TRP A 194 -15.35 -12.55 9.85
C TRP A 194 -16.40 -11.45 9.73
N ARG A 195 -15.99 -10.20 9.90
CA ARG A 195 -16.85 -9.04 9.66
C ARG A 195 -16.25 -8.09 8.63
N ALA A 196 -17.10 -7.36 7.91
CA ALA A 196 -16.63 -6.33 6.99
C ALA A 196 -15.86 -5.23 7.75
N MET A 197 -14.71 -4.81 7.22
CA MET A 197 -13.94 -3.67 7.72
C MET A 197 -14.66 -2.38 7.34
N ARG A 198 -15.53 -1.89 8.21
CA ARG A 198 -16.37 -0.71 7.95
C ARG A 198 -15.74 0.59 8.45
N ARG A 199 -14.94 0.52 9.51
CA ARG A 199 -14.22 1.65 10.08
C ARG A 199 -12.74 1.48 9.78
N ALA A 200 -12.17 2.46 9.12
CA ALA A 200 -10.77 2.43 8.72
C ALA A 200 -10.27 3.84 8.46
N SER A 201 -9.11 4.12 8.98
CA SER A 201 -8.35 5.33 8.69
C SER A 201 -7.55 5.18 7.39
N THR A 202 -7.21 6.29 6.78
CA THR A 202 -6.49 6.34 5.51
C THR A 202 -5.02 6.56 5.77
N LEU A 203 -4.18 5.73 5.14
CA LEU A 203 -2.76 5.95 4.94
C LEU A 203 -2.56 6.38 3.49
N GLN A 204 -1.95 7.54 3.26
CA GLN A 204 -1.68 7.98 1.90
C GLN A 204 -0.47 8.92 1.87
N ASP A 205 0.61 8.42 1.30
CA ASP A 205 1.81 9.20 1.03
C ASP A 205 1.66 10.07 -0.25
N PRO A 206 2.49 11.09 -0.43
CA PRO A 206 2.51 11.90 -1.65
C PRO A 206 2.75 11.06 -2.91
N GLY A 207 2.10 11.42 -4.02
CA GLY A 207 2.21 10.72 -5.31
C GLY A 207 1.26 9.54 -5.46
N TRP A 208 0.31 9.37 -4.54
CA TRP A 208 -0.73 8.36 -4.60
C TRP A 208 -2.12 8.95 -4.76
N ARG A 209 -3.00 8.21 -5.41
CA ARG A 209 -4.45 8.45 -5.43
C ARG A 209 -5.16 7.26 -4.82
N LEU A 210 -5.83 7.48 -3.70
CA LEU A 210 -6.68 6.49 -3.06
C LEU A 210 -8.15 6.85 -3.32
N ARG A 211 -8.91 5.88 -3.82
CA ARG A 211 -10.36 6.02 -4.04
C ARG A 211 -11.11 4.92 -3.31
N ARG A 212 -11.97 5.27 -2.39
CA ARG A 212 -12.87 4.31 -1.72
C ARG A 212 -14.02 3.90 -2.65
N HIS A 213 -14.41 2.63 -2.61
CA HIS A 213 -15.53 2.04 -3.33
C HIS A 213 -16.51 1.41 -2.32
N GLY A 214 -17.03 2.25 -1.41
CA GLY A 214 -17.84 1.81 -0.27
C GLY A 214 -17.00 1.52 0.99
N ALA A 215 -17.61 0.85 1.96
CA ALA A 215 -17.02 0.68 3.29
C ALA A 215 -15.85 -0.33 3.33
N SER A 216 -15.84 -1.31 2.43
CA SER A 216 -14.89 -2.43 2.48
C SER A 216 -14.14 -2.66 1.17
N ALA A 217 -13.95 -1.58 0.38
CA ALA A 217 -13.21 -1.64 -0.87
C ALA A 217 -12.58 -0.30 -1.22
N PHE A 218 -11.41 -0.33 -1.86
CA PHE A 218 -10.73 0.85 -2.39
C PHE A 218 -9.84 0.48 -3.57
N SER A 219 -9.40 1.49 -4.30
CA SER A 219 -8.27 1.40 -5.23
C SER A 219 -7.20 2.41 -4.85
N ALA A 220 -5.94 2.02 -5.06
CA ALA A 220 -4.77 2.84 -4.91
C ALA A 220 -4.00 2.84 -6.21
N THR A 221 -3.68 4.01 -6.72
CA THR A 221 -2.98 4.20 -7.98
C THR A 221 -1.81 5.14 -7.75
N ALA A 222 -0.62 4.77 -8.18
CA ALA A 222 0.51 5.70 -8.25
C ALA A 222 0.28 6.64 -9.42
N ALA A 223 0.43 7.94 -9.15
CA ALA A 223 0.24 9.01 -10.13
C ALA A 223 1.54 9.26 -10.91
#